data_f24c6bc76180620e33d7a40d17d9f83a
#
_entry.id   f24c6bc76180620e33d7a40d17d9f83a
#
_cell.length_a   1.000
_cell.length_b   1.000
_cell.length_c   1.000
_cell.angle_alpha   90.00
_cell.angle_beta   90.00
_cell.angle_gamma   90.00
#
_symmetry.space_group_name_H-M   'P 1'
#
loop_
_entity.id
_entity.type
_entity.pdbx_description
1 polymer ?
#
loop_
_entity_poly.entity_id
_entity_poly.type
_entity_poly.pdbx_seq_one_letter_code
_entity_poly.pdbx_strand_id
1 'polypeptide(L)'
;MTIETICNLLLDALTEAGFNESTLFNYKGVIRRFKTFCNEKGVTDYTPEIGQAYADDVISKKTGKYSAQRHYSQGRFSRLLTSYYNTGIFDLAVMKRGRQEPSNDALKVLYREYEEHLREQYSNENTVLFYAYEVFCLFKYLESIRLYEIGNITAGTIVDYIKTTKQNRQRAI
;
A
#
# COMPACT_ATOMS: atom_id res chain seq x y z
N MET A 1 2.29 -26.18 12.74
CA MET A 1 1.00 -25.42 12.89
C MET A 1 0.27 -25.48 11.57
N THR A 2 -1.02 -25.87 11.60
CA THR A 2 -1.75 -25.99 10.34
C THR A 2 -2.00 -24.62 9.66
N ILE A 3 -2.07 -24.65 8.33
CA ILE A 3 -2.38 -23.47 7.51
C ILE A 3 -3.73 -22.87 7.91
N GLU A 4 -4.71 -23.71 8.24
CA GLU A 4 -6.02 -23.27 8.71
C GLU A 4 -5.89 -22.46 10.01
N THR A 5 -5.17 -22.97 10.99
CA THR A 5 -4.99 -22.34 12.30
C THR A 5 -4.30 -20.98 12.18
N ILE A 6 -3.17 -20.90 11.48
CA ILE A 6 -2.42 -19.63 11.36
C ILE A 6 -3.19 -18.56 10.60
N CYS A 7 -3.97 -18.95 9.58
CA CYS A 7 -4.82 -18.02 8.84
C CYS A 7 -5.98 -17.46 9.67
N ASN A 8 -6.60 -18.29 10.52
CA ASN A 8 -7.66 -17.83 11.41
C ASN A 8 -7.11 -16.89 12.48
N LEU A 9 -5.99 -17.26 13.12
CA LEU A 9 -5.29 -16.38 14.06
C LEU A 9 -4.93 -15.01 13.46
N LEU A 10 -4.53 -14.98 12.18
CA LEU A 10 -4.27 -13.70 11.49
C LEU A 10 -5.55 -12.86 11.34
N LEU A 11 -6.68 -13.47 10.98
CA LEU A 11 -7.94 -12.73 10.86
C LEU A 11 -8.41 -12.18 12.22
N ASP A 12 -8.28 -12.98 13.28
CA ASP A 12 -8.63 -12.56 14.64
C ASP A 12 -7.74 -11.38 15.07
N ALA A 13 -6.42 -11.49 14.89
CA ALA A 13 -5.48 -10.43 15.21
C ALA A 13 -5.74 -9.12 14.41
N LEU A 14 -6.12 -9.22 13.14
CA LEU A 14 -6.50 -8.05 12.33
C LEU A 14 -7.81 -7.41 12.84
N THR A 15 -8.75 -8.23 13.27
CA THR A 15 -10.03 -7.75 13.83
C THR A 15 -9.81 -7.05 15.18
N GLU A 16 -9.05 -7.66 16.09
CA GLU A 16 -8.68 -7.08 17.38
C GLU A 16 -7.88 -5.78 17.25
N ALA A 17 -7.01 -5.69 16.22
CA ALA A 17 -6.27 -4.48 15.92
C ALA A 17 -7.12 -3.37 15.25
N GLY A 18 -8.43 -3.59 15.06
CA GLY A 18 -9.36 -2.60 14.55
C GLY A 18 -9.23 -2.31 13.05
N PHE A 19 -8.76 -3.27 12.25
CA PHE A 19 -8.73 -3.10 10.80
C PHE A 19 -10.14 -3.03 10.23
N ASN A 20 -10.35 -2.15 9.24
CA ASN A 20 -11.66 -1.95 8.62
C ASN A 20 -12.11 -3.16 7.79
N GLU A 21 -13.43 -3.27 7.55
CA GLU A 21 -14.04 -4.39 6.82
C GLU A 21 -13.45 -4.62 5.44
N SER A 22 -13.10 -3.54 4.70
CA SER A 22 -12.52 -3.68 3.36
C SER A 22 -11.13 -4.33 3.40
N THR A 23 -10.34 -4.03 4.44
CA THR A 23 -9.05 -4.69 4.67
C THR A 23 -9.25 -6.17 5.03
N LEU A 24 -10.17 -6.47 5.95
CA LEU A 24 -10.49 -7.85 6.32
C LEU A 24 -10.99 -8.65 5.11
N PHE A 25 -11.85 -8.07 4.28
CA PHE A 25 -12.32 -8.70 3.05
C PHE A 25 -11.16 -9.03 2.09
N ASN A 26 -10.20 -8.10 1.93
CA ASN A 26 -9.01 -8.33 1.10
C ASN A 26 -8.15 -9.48 1.66
N TYR A 27 -7.92 -9.53 2.97
CA TYR A 27 -7.17 -10.62 3.61
C TYR A 27 -7.90 -11.97 3.47
N LYS A 28 -9.22 -12.03 3.64
CA LYS A 28 -10.01 -13.25 3.35
C LYS A 28 -9.78 -13.74 1.92
N GLY A 29 -9.72 -12.83 0.95
CA GLY A 29 -9.40 -13.15 -0.44
C GLY A 29 -7.97 -13.70 -0.64
N VAL A 30 -6.98 -13.13 0.06
CA VAL A 30 -5.58 -13.62 0.01
C VAL A 30 -5.49 -15.00 0.67
N ILE A 31 -6.09 -15.19 1.84
CA ILE A 31 -6.14 -16.48 2.57
C ILE A 31 -6.74 -17.57 1.71
N ARG A 32 -7.86 -17.30 1.04
CA ARG A 32 -8.49 -18.30 0.16
C ARG A 32 -7.53 -18.73 -0.95
N ARG A 33 -6.84 -17.79 -1.59
CA ARG A 33 -5.85 -18.11 -2.64
C ARG A 33 -4.65 -18.88 -2.08
N PHE A 34 -4.18 -18.53 -0.88
CA PHE A 34 -3.10 -19.23 -0.21
C PHE A 34 -3.46 -20.69 0.11
N LYS A 35 -4.66 -20.92 0.69
CA LYS A 35 -5.17 -22.26 0.94
C LYS A 35 -5.26 -23.10 -0.33
N THR A 36 -5.75 -22.51 -1.44
CA THR A 36 -5.77 -23.19 -2.77
C THR A 36 -4.36 -23.54 -3.23
N PHE A 37 -3.40 -22.60 -3.12
CA PHE A 37 -2.01 -22.84 -3.48
C PHE A 37 -1.37 -23.97 -2.66
N CYS A 38 -1.62 -24.01 -1.35
CA CYS A 38 -1.11 -25.07 -0.47
C CYS A 38 -1.75 -26.43 -0.80
N ASN A 39 -3.06 -26.48 -1.06
CA ASN A 39 -3.75 -27.70 -1.48
C ASN A 39 -3.22 -28.25 -2.80
N GLU A 40 -2.94 -27.40 -3.79
CA GLU A 40 -2.31 -27.79 -5.06
C GLU A 40 -0.92 -28.42 -4.86
N LYS A 41 -0.22 -28.06 -3.76
CA LYS A 41 1.09 -28.61 -3.39
C LYS A 41 1.04 -29.75 -2.37
N GLY A 42 -0.15 -30.14 -1.91
CA GLY A 42 -0.32 -31.19 -0.88
C GLY A 42 0.24 -30.81 0.51
N VAL A 43 0.32 -29.49 0.82
CA VAL A 43 0.87 -28.99 2.08
C VAL A 43 -0.25 -28.61 3.04
N THR A 44 -0.20 -29.11 4.28
CA THR A 44 -1.18 -28.87 5.34
C THR A 44 -0.67 -27.94 6.45
N ASP A 45 0.64 -27.92 6.65
CA ASP A 45 1.28 -27.11 7.68
C ASP A 45 2.05 -25.93 7.10
N TYR A 46 2.00 -24.82 7.83
CA TYR A 46 2.74 -23.62 7.45
C TYR A 46 4.22 -23.75 7.80
N THR A 47 5.07 -23.41 6.84
CA THR A 47 6.50 -23.15 7.04
C THR A 47 6.89 -21.85 6.31
N PRO A 48 7.99 -21.18 6.71
CA PRO A 48 8.48 -20.00 6.02
C PRO A 48 8.76 -20.23 4.52
N GLU A 49 9.21 -21.44 4.16
CA GLU A 49 9.50 -21.82 2.77
C GLU A 49 8.22 -21.84 1.92
N ILE A 50 7.09 -22.37 2.45
CA ILE A 50 5.83 -22.34 1.73
C ILE A 50 5.28 -20.91 1.63
N GLY A 51 5.51 -20.09 2.66
CA GLY A 51 5.21 -18.66 2.64
C GLY A 51 5.98 -17.94 1.53
N GLN A 52 7.30 -18.19 1.41
CA GLN A 52 8.12 -17.59 0.36
C GLN A 52 7.70 -18.09 -1.03
N ALA A 53 7.47 -19.39 -1.20
CA ALA A 53 7.00 -19.94 -2.46
C ALA A 53 5.67 -19.33 -2.92
N TYR A 54 4.78 -19.00 -1.97
CA TYR A 54 3.54 -18.28 -2.28
C TYR A 54 3.79 -16.81 -2.63
N ALA A 55 4.73 -16.14 -1.94
CA ALA A 55 5.11 -14.76 -2.24
C ALA A 55 5.68 -14.63 -3.66
N ASP A 56 6.39 -15.65 -4.14
CA ASP A 56 7.01 -15.70 -5.47
C ASP A 56 6.04 -16.11 -6.59
N ASP A 57 4.81 -16.58 -6.26
CA ASP A 57 3.76 -16.91 -7.24
C ASP A 57 3.08 -15.64 -7.78
N VAL A 58 3.87 -14.79 -8.45
CA VAL A 58 3.46 -13.46 -8.91
C VAL A 58 2.82 -13.45 -10.30
N ILE A 59 2.79 -14.60 -10.97
CA ILE A 59 2.18 -14.71 -12.31
C ILE A 59 0.67 -14.91 -12.19
N SER A 60 -0.09 -14.08 -12.87
CA SER A 60 -1.54 -14.20 -12.91
C SER A 60 -1.96 -15.44 -13.70
N LYS A 61 -2.65 -16.39 -13.05
CA LYS A 61 -3.21 -17.58 -13.73
C LYS A 61 -4.17 -17.21 -14.89
N LYS A 62 -4.81 -16.04 -14.83
CA LYS A 62 -5.77 -15.56 -15.85
C LYS A 62 -5.08 -14.99 -17.08
N THR A 63 -3.97 -14.28 -16.91
CA THR A 63 -3.33 -13.51 -18.00
C THR A 63 -1.96 -14.07 -18.41
N GLY A 64 -1.37 -14.99 -17.62
CA GLY A 64 -0.01 -15.49 -17.80
C GLY A 64 1.08 -14.43 -17.60
N LYS A 65 0.73 -13.24 -17.09
CA LYS A 65 1.65 -12.12 -16.94
C LYS A 65 1.94 -11.82 -15.45
N TYR A 66 3.07 -11.17 -15.21
CA TYR A 66 3.41 -10.63 -13.89
C TYR A 66 2.30 -9.72 -13.36
N SER A 67 1.99 -9.84 -12.08
CA SER A 67 0.99 -9.05 -11.37
C SER A 67 1.61 -8.35 -10.16
N ALA A 68 1.83 -7.04 -10.26
CA ALA A 68 2.31 -6.22 -9.15
C ALA A 68 1.40 -6.31 -7.92
N GLN A 69 0.08 -6.41 -8.13
CA GLN A 69 -0.88 -6.58 -7.03
C GLN A 69 -0.70 -7.92 -6.30
N ARG A 70 -0.44 -9.01 -7.02
CA ARG A 70 -0.12 -10.31 -6.38
C ARG A 70 1.18 -10.21 -5.59
N HIS A 71 2.24 -9.72 -6.22
CA HIS A 71 3.54 -9.52 -5.57
C HIS A 71 3.39 -8.76 -4.25
N TYR A 72 2.72 -7.61 -4.27
CA TYR A 72 2.52 -6.81 -3.06
C TYR A 72 1.69 -7.54 -1.99
N SER A 73 0.51 -8.07 -2.38
CA SER A 73 -0.42 -8.67 -1.41
C SER A 73 0.10 -10.00 -0.84
N GLN A 74 0.69 -10.85 -1.68
CA GLN A 74 1.23 -12.14 -1.26
C GLN A 74 2.50 -11.98 -0.43
N GLY A 75 3.41 -11.08 -0.84
CA GLY A 75 4.62 -10.78 -0.08
C GLY A 75 4.32 -10.21 1.30
N ARG A 76 3.35 -9.29 1.42
CA ARG A 76 2.92 -8.78 2.73
C ARG A 76 2.29 -9.88 3.59
N PHE A 77 1.39 -10.67 3.02
CA PHE A 77 0.73 -11.77 3.72
C PHE A 77 1.74 -12.80 4.23
N SER A 78 2.67 -13.25 3.38
CA SER A 78 3.70 -14.22 3.76
C SER A 78 4.60 -13.71 4.87
N ARG A 79 5.00 -12.43 4.84
CA ARG A 79 5.78 -11.82 5.93
C ARG A 79 5.05 -11.85 7.27
N LEU A 80 3.73 -11.58 7.28
CA LEU A 80 2.93 -11.65 8.50
C LEU A 80 2.90 -13.07 9.07
N LEU A 81 2.66 -14.08 8.24
CA LEU A 81 2.65 -15.47 8.69
C LEU A 81 4.02 -15.92 9.16
N THR A 82 5.10 -15.54 8.47
CA THR A 82 6.48 -15.88 8.87
C THR A 82 6.88 -15.18 10.18
N SER A 83 6.47 -13.91 10.37
CA SER A 83 6.66 -13.23 11.65
C SER A 83 6.01 -14.01 12.79
N TYR A 84 4.75 -14.38 12.63
CA TYR A 84 4.05 -15.16 13.64
C TYR A 84 4.67 -16.54 13.88
N TYR A 85 5.07 -17.23 12.82
CA TYR A 85 5.72 -18.56 12.93
C TYR A 85 7.01 -18.50 13.76
N ASN A 86 7.79 -17.42 13.58
CA ASN A 86 9.08 -17.25 14.26
C ASN A 86 8.98 -16.69 15.67
N THR A 87 7.99 -15.81 15.93
CA THR A 87 7.93 -15.01 17.17
C THR A 87 6.64 -15.17 17.98
N GLY A 88 5.63 -15.85 17.43
CA GLY A 88 4.29 -15.92 18.02
C GLY A 88 3.48 -14.63 17.93
N ILE A 89 3.99 -13.61 17.21
CA ILE A 89 3.33 -12.30 17.09
C ILE A 89 3.26 -11.90 15.60
N PHE A 90 2.06 -11.45 15.15
CA PHE A 90 1.93 -10.85 13.84
C PHE A 90 2.50 -9.42 13.86
N ASP A 91 3.46 -9.14 12.99
CA ASP A 91 3.92 -7.77 12.75
C ASP A 91 2.86 -7.00 11.94
N LEU A 92 1.81 -6.57 12.64
CA LEU A 92 0.72 -5.78 12.07
C LEU A 92 1.09 -4.30 11.89
N ALA A 93 2.33 -3.92 12.19
CA ALA A 93 2.78 -2.55 12.01
C ALA A 93 2.44 -2.12 10.58
N VAL A 94 1.34 -1.41 10.47
CA VAL A 94 1.07 -0.62 9.28
C VAL A 94 2.28 0.31 9.21
N MET A 95 3.07 0.22 8.15
CA MET A 95 3.93 1.34 7.80
C MET A 95 2.97 2.52 7.65
N LYS A 96 2.74 3.24 8.74
CA LYS A 96 2.21 4.58 8.65
C LYS A 96 3.24 5.26 7.77
N ARG A 97 2.94 5.45 6.50
CA ARG A 97 3.68 6.42 5.71
C ARG A 97 3.64 7.66 6.57
N GLY A 98 4.79 8.03 7.11
CA GLY A 98 4.87 9.22 7.93
C GLY A 98 4.20 10.32 7.14
N ARG A 99 3.45 11.20 7.79
CA ARG A 99 2.78 12.32 7.12
C ARG A 99 3.82 12.98 6.22
N GLN A 100 3.63 12.88 4.91
CA GLN A 100 4.56 13.45 3.96
C GLN A 100 4.16 14.91 3.77
N GLU A 101 5.04 15.81 4.15
CA GLU A 101 4.84 17.24 3.96
C GLU A 101 5.94 17.78 3.03
N PRO A 102 5.69 18.87 2.29
CA PRO A 102 6.72 19.61 1.57
C PRO A 102 7.86 20.03 2.51
N SER A 103 9.06 20.18 1.99
CA SER A 103 10.23 20.62 2.78
C SER A 103 10.27 22.14 2.94
N ASN A 104 9.80 22.88 1.92
CA ASN A 104 9.73 24.33 1.94
C ASN A 104 8.58 24.82 2.85
N ASP A 105 8.85 25.77 3.73
CA ASP A 105 7.89 26.22 4.76
C ASP A 105 6.64 26.88 4.15
N ALA A 106 6.77 27.66 3.08
CA ALA A 106 5.61 28.29 2.44
C ALA A 106 4.68 27.23 1.81
N LEU A 107 5.24 26.24 1.07
CA LEU A 107 4.47 25.15 0.52
C LEU A 107 3.88 24.23 1.60
N LYS A 108 4.57 24.08 2.74
CA LYS A 108 4.09 23.30 3.89
C LYS A 108 2.85 23.93 4.53
N VAL A 109 2.83 25.25 4.69
CA VAL A 109 1.66 25.98 5.21
C VAL A 109 0.46 25.75 4.29
N LEU A 110 0.61 25.98 3.00
CA LEU A 110 -0.44 25.78 1.99
C LEU A 110 -0.92 24.33 1.93
N TYR A 111 0.00 23.38 2.09
CA TYR A 111 -0.35 21.96 2.11
C TYR A 111 -1.25 21.61 3.30
N ARG A 112 -0.96 22.15 4.48
CA ARG A 112 -1.77 21.93 5.69
C ARG A 112 -3.16 22.56 5.57
N GLU A 113 -3.24 23.79 5.06
CA GLU A 113 -4.52 24.47 4.79
C GLU A 113 -5.38 23.65 3.79
N TYR A 114 -4.74 23.10 2.75
CA TYR A 114 -5.42 22.23 1.80
C TYR A 114 -5.90 20.92 2.43
N GLU A 115 -5.11 20.28 3.29
CA GLU A 115 -5.56 19.08 4.02
C GLU A 115 -6.76 19.37 4.94
N GLU A 116 -6.75 20.51 5.64
CA GLU A 116 -7.88 20.94 6.48
C GLU A 116 -9.14 21.16 5.63
N HIS A 117 -9.02 21.86 4.51
CA HIS A 117 -10.12 22.04 3.57
C HIS A 117 -10.66 20.70 3.02
N LEU A 118 -9.79 19.75 2.72
CA LEU A 118 -10.25 18.41 2.30
C LEU A 118 -11.03 17.68 3.41
N ARG A 119 -10.65 17.84 4.69
CA ARG A 119 -11.38 17.24 5.83
C ARG A 119 -12.76 17.86 6.03
N GLU A 120 -12.94 19.12 5.67
CA GLU A 120 -14.25 19.77 5.67
C GLU A 120 -15.16 19.20 4.56
N GLN A 121 -14.60 18.83 3.42
CA GLN A 121 -15.36 18.33 2.26
C GLN A 121 -15.62 16.83 2.29
N TYR A 122 -14.69 16.04 2.84
CA TYR A 122 -14.72 14.58 2.76
C TYR A 122 -14.69 13.94 4.15
N SER A 123 -15.70 13.15 4.48
CA SER A 123 -15.75 12.38 5.73
C SER A 123 -14.81 11.15 5.75
N ASN A 124 -14.37 10.70 4.57
CA ASN A 124 -13.51 9.51 4.45
C ASN A 124 -12.03 9.93 4.42
N GLU A 125 -11.30 9.62 5.49
CA GLU A 125 -9.86 9.96 5.63
C GLU A 125 -9.00 9.38 4.49
N ASN A 126 -9.32 8.21 3.94
CA ASN A 126 -8.58 7.68 2.79
C ASN A 126 -8.74 8.56 1.53
N THR A 127 -9.89 9.19 1.36
CA THR A 127 -10.13 10.15 0.27
C THR A 127 -9.31 11.41 0.49
N VAL A 128 -9.27 11.93 1.71
CA VAL A 128 -8.44 13.07 2.10
C VAL A 128 -6.96 12.78 1.82
N LEU A 129 -6.46 11.65 2.32
CA LEU A 129 -5.06 11.24 2.11
C LEU A 129 -4.71 11.04 0.63
N PHE A 130 -5.64 10.54 -0.17
CA PHE A 130 -5.42 10.36 -1.61
C PHE A 130 -5.22 11.71 -2.31
N TYR A 131 -6.14 12.68 -2.10
CA TYR A 131 -6.02 14.00 -2.72
C TYR A 131 -4.84 14.79 -2.17
N ALA A 132 -4.59 14.72 -0.86
CA ALA A 132 -3.44 15.35 -0.25
C ALA A 132 -2.12 14.82 -0.84
N TYR A 133 -2.02 13.52 -1.08
CA TYR A 133 -0.83 12.92 -1.71
C TYR A 133 -0.58 13.43 -3.13
N GLU A 134 -1.61 13.63 -3.94
CA GLU A 134 -1.44 14.18 -5.30
C GLU A 134 -0.90 15.62 -5.25
N VAL A 135 -1.38 16.44 -4.31
CA VAL A 135 -0.85 17.80 -4.12
C VAL A 135 0.57 17.78 -3.53
N PHE A 136 0.87 16.86 -2.61
CA PHE A 136 2.24 16.65 -2.14
C PHE A 136 3.19 16.35 -3.29
N CYS A 137 2.82 15.47 -4.23
CA CYS A 137 3.63 15.15 -5.40
C CYS A 137 3.88 16.38 -6.29
N LEU A 138 2.87 17.23 -6.48
CA LEU A 138 3.02 18.51 -7.18
C LEU A 138 4.00 19.43 -6.45
N PHE A 139 3.85 19.60 -5.14
CA PHE A 139 4.73 20.45 -4.35
C PHE A 139 6.18 19.95 -4.34
N LYS A 140 6.40 18.63 -4.29
CA LYS A 140 7.75 18.06 -4.46
C LYS A 140 8.35 18.37 -5.84
N TYR A 141 7.53 18.36 -6.89
CA TYR A 141 7.98 18.80 -8.20
C TYR A 141 8.33 20.29 -8.21
N LEU A 142 7.49 21.16 -7.64
CA LEU A 142 7.75 22.59 -7.54
C LEU A 142 9.04 22.89 -6.76
N GLU A 143 9.28 22.17 -5.66
CA GLU A 143 10.55 22.23 -4.91
C GLU A 143 11.76 21.89 -5.79
N SER A 144 11.62 20.86 -6.64
CA SER A 144 12.72 20.42 -7.52
C SER A 144 13.11 21.46 -8.57
N ILE A 145 12.15 22.30 -8.97
CA ILE A 145 12.39 23.43 -9.92
C ILE A 145 12.53 24.78 -9.20
N ARG A 146 12.60 24.76 -7.85
CA ARG A 146 12.74 25.96 -6.99
C ARG A 146 11.63 26.99 -7.17
N LEU A 147 10.42 26.56 -7.45
CA LEU A 147 9.22 27.39 -7.57
C LEU A 147 8.39 27.28 -6.29
N TYR A 148 8.45 28.28 -5.42
CA TYR A 148 7.82 28.23 -4.09
C TYR A 148 6.56 29.12 -3.99
N GLU A 149 6.33 29.99 -4.95
CA GLU A 149 5.18 30.89 -5.01
C GLU A 149 4.13 30.35 -6.00
N ILE A 150 2.93 30.02 -5.49
CA ILE A 150 1.84 29.47 -6.32
C ILE A 150 1.41 30.43 -7.42
N GLY A 151 1.46 31.74 -7.17
CA GLY A 151 1.14 32.74 -8.17
C GLY A 151 2.03 32.71 -9.43
N ASN A 152 3.19 32.08 -9.34
CA ASN A 152 4.13 31.94 -10.46
C ASN A 152 3.97 30.61 -11.23
N ILE A 153 2.99 29.78 -10.86
CA ILE A 153 2.70 28.53 -11.56
C ILE A 153 2.01 28.87 -12.88
N THR A 154 2.61 28.47 -13.99
CA THR A 154 2.06 28.63 -15.33
C THR A 154 1.43 27.32 -15.83
N ALA A 155 0.61 27.41 -16.88
CA ALA A 155 0.11 26.22 -17.58
C ALA A 155 1.26 25.31 -18.06
N GLY A 156 2.38 25.88 -18.50
CA GLY A 156 3.59 25.15 -18.86
C GLY A 156 4.15 24.33 -17.70
N THR A 157 4.24 24.91 -16.51
CA THR A 157 4.69 24.23 -15.30
C THR A 157 3.85 22.99 -15.00
N ILE A 158 2.53 23.07 -15.12
CA ILE A 158 1.61 21.94 -14.90
C ILE A 158 1.76 20.86 -15.98
N VAL A 159 1.90 21.27 -17.25
CA VAL A 159 2.14 20.31 -18.35
C VAL A 159 3.43 19.53 -18.14
N ASP A 160 4.50 20.18 -17.70
CA ASP A 160 5.80 19.53 -17.46
C ASP A 160 5.75 18.61 -16.25
N TYR A 161 5.02 18.98 -15.17
CA TYR A 161 4.72 18.09 -14.06
C TYR A 161 4.02 16.81 -14.52
N ILE A 162 2.96 16.93 -15.34
CA ILE A 162 2.20 15.79 -15.85
C ILE A 162 3.11 14.86 -16.70
N LYS A 163 3.96 15.42 -17.56
CA LYS A 163 4.91 14.64 -18.36
C LYS A 163 5.90 13.87 -17.48
N THR A 164 6.47 14.53 -16.48
CA THR A 164 7.41 13.91 -15.52
C THR A 164 6.76 12.77 -14.74
N THR A 165 5.53 12.97 -14.28
CA THR A 165 4.77 11.94 -13.54
C THR A 165 4.46 10.72 -14.40
N LYS A 166 4.07 10.92 -15.67
CA LYS A 166 3.84 9.81 -16.62
C LYS A 166 5.11 9.01 -16.89
N GLN A 167 6.25 9.67 -17.10
CA GLN A 167 7.54 9.00 -17.32
C GLN A 167 7.97 8.16 -16.12
N ASN A 168 7.78 8.67 -14.90
CA ASN A 168 8.13 7.94 -13.68
C ASN A 168 7.23 6.71 -13.48
N ARG A 169 5.94 6.79 -13.80
CA ARG A 169 5.03 5.62 -13.76
C ARG A 169 5.40 4.55 -14.80
N GLN A 170 5.89 4.93 -15.97
CA GLN A 170 6.35 3.99 -17.00
C GLN A 170 7.68 3.31 -16.66
N ARG A 171 8.58 3.97 -15.91
CA ARG A 171 9.86 3.39 -15.45
C ARG A 171 9.70 2.45 -14.25
N ALA A 172 8.56 2.49 -13.57
CA ALA A 172 8.26 1.65 -12.41
C ALA A 172 7.55 0.33 -12.76
N ILE A 173 7.35 0.06 -14.06
CA ILE A 173 6.84 -1.18 -14.64
C ILE A 173 8.00 -1.98 -15.21
#